data_81aa653c6441e931984bd49805034720
#
_entry.id   81aa653c6441e931984bd49805034720
#
_cell.length_a   1.000
_cell.length_b   1.000
_cell.length_c   1.000
_cell.angle_alpha   90.00
_cell.angle_beta   90.00
_cell.angle_gamma   90.00
#
_symmetry.space_group_name_H-M   'P 1'
#
loop_
_entity.id
_entity.type
_entity.pdbx_description
1 polymer ?
#
loop_
_entity_poly.entity_id
_entity_poly.type
_entity_poly.pdbx_seq_one_letter_code
_entity_poly.pdbx_strand_id
1 'polypeptide(L)'
;MDITWLTERIAVGGGIWSTANMEVVAQAGITHIIDMQIEFDDTPLAVDYDIEVLWNPTDDDFTFKPAALFRRGVEFAEAALQKDGTKLFIHCAAGVHRAPMMTLAVLCSMGWSLNDAMELIEGRRPVADFADVYVESVEKFLEEEMDPRGR
;
A
#
# COMPACT_ATOMS: atom_id res chain seq x y z
N MET A 1 -12.36 12.25 -0.09
CA MET A 1 -11.32 11.23 -0.34
C MET A 1 -11.57 10.00 0.52
N ASP A 2 -11.38 8.86 -0.07
CA ASP A 2 -11.53 7.57 0.61
C ASP A 2 -10.19 7.18 1.24
N ILE A 3 -10.01 7.53 2.51
CA ILE A 3 -8.79 7.27 3.28
C ILE A 3 -9.18 6.59 4.59
N THR A 4 -8.62 5.40 4.82
CA THR A 4 -8.79 4.67 6.09
C THR A 4 -7.45 4.58 6.81
N TRP A 5 -7.35 5.15 7.98
CA TRP A 5 -6.14 5.05 8.80
C TRP A 5 -6.11 3.72 9.54
N LEU A 6 -5.02 2.97 9.33
CA LEU A 6 -4.79 1.70 10.02
C LEU A 6 -3.98 1.92 11.29
N THR A 7 -2.99 2.78 11.19
CA THR A 7 -2.16 3.23 12.31
C THR A 7 -2.04 4.75 12.19
N GLU A 8 -1.30 5.37 13.10
CA GLU A 8 -1.06 6.82 13.01
C GLU A 8 -0.27 7.21 11.75
N ARG A 9 0.43 6.26 11.15
CA ARG A 9 1.36 6.55 10.05
C ARG A 9 1.04 5.83 8.74
N ILE A 10 0.07 4.93 8.71
CA ILE A 10 -0.26 4.14 7.52
C ILE A 10 -1.75 4.18 7.26
N ALA A 11 -2.12 4.57 6.05
CA ALA A 11 -3.50 4.59 5.58
C ALA A 11 -3.65 3.77 4.30
N VAL A 12 -4.86 3.32 4.05
CA VAL A 12 -5.22 2.56 2.85
C VAL A 12 -6.52 3.11 2.29
N GLY A 13 -6.69 3.12 0.98
CA GLY A 13 -7.93 3.65 0.42
C GLY A 13 -8.04 3.59 -1.09
N GLY A 14 -8.91 4.42 -1.61
CA GLY A 14 -9.26 4.50 -3.02
C GLY A 14 -8.53 5.57 -3.80
N GLY A 15 -8.89 5.67 -5.08
CA GLY A 15 -8.20 6.53 -6.04
C GLY A 15 -8.30 8.01 -5.75
N ILE A 16 -7.28 8.75 -6.15
CA ILE A 16 -7.19 10.19 -5.93
C ILE A 16 -7.80 10.95 -7.12
N TRP A 17 -7.38 10.63 -8.33
CA TRP A 17 -7.92 11.05 -9.62
C TRP A 17 -7.80 12.54 -9.99
N SER A 18 -7.68 13.45 -9.03
CA SER A 18 -7.68 14.90 -9.31
C SER A 18 -6.75 15.64 -8.38
N THR A 19 -6.35 16.84 -8.80
CA THR A 19 -5.54 17.74 -7.95
C THR A 19 -6.31 18.18 -6.71
N ALA A 20 -7.63 18.37 -6.82
CA ALA A 20 -8.45 18.72 -5.67
C ALA A 20 -8.43 17.63 -4.60
N ASN A 21 -8.50 16.36 -5.02
CA ASN A 21 -8.39 15.25 -4.09
C ASN A 21 -6.96 15.09 -3.55
N MET A 22 -5.94 15.36 -4.37
CA MET A 22 -4.56 15.33 -3.89
C MET A 22 -4.33 16.37 -2.80
N GLU A 23 -4.98 17.53 -2.90
CA GLU A 23 -4.91 18.53 -1.83
C GLU A 23 -5.48 17.99 -0.51
N VAL A 24 -6.59 17.26 -0.57
CA VAL A 24 -7.18 16.61 0.62
C VAL A 24 -6.19 15.61 1.22
N VAL A 25 -5.51 14.82 0.38
CA VAL A 25 -4.48 13.87 0.81
C VAL A 25 -3.34 14.60 1.51
N ALA A 26 -2.87 15.72 0.92
CA ALA A 26 -1.82 16.53 1.52
C ALA A 26 -2.25 17.11 2.88
N GLN A 27 -3.47 17.61 2.97
CA GLN A 27 -4.02 18.18 4.22
C GLN A 27 -4.18 17.11 5.31
N ALA A 28 -4.34 15.85 4.93
CA ALA A 28 -4.37 14.75 5.90
C ALA A 28 -3.00 14.43 6.49
N GLY A 29 -1.95 15.09 6.01
CA GLY A 29 -0.59 14.89 6.49
C GLY A 29 0.17 13.78 5.78
N ILE A 30 -0.38 13.21 4.73
CA ILE A 30 0.28 12.16 3.96
C ILE A 30 1.47 12.75 3.21
N THR A 31 2.62 12.11 3.34
CA THR A 31 3.88 12.54 2.74
C THR A 31 4.36 11.59 1.65
N HIS A 32 3.87 10.35 1.65
CA HIS A 32 4.30 9.30 0.74
C HIS A 32 3.10 8.51 0.27
N ILE A 33 3.06 8.17 -1.02
CA ILE A 33 1.97 7.41 -1.63
C ILE A 33 2.55 6.20 -2.36
N ILE A 34 1.93 5.04 -2.17
CA ILE A 34 2.11 3.89 -3.06
C ILE A 34 0.82 3.78 -3.88
N ASP A 35 0.93 4.04 -5.16
CA ASP A 35 -0.18 3.98 -6.11
C ASP A 35 -0.12 2.66 -6.87
N MET A 36 -1.08 1.78 -6.60
CA MET A 36 -1.13 0.44 -7.20
C MET A 36 -1.90 0.37 -8.52
N GLN A 37 -2.34 1.51 -9.02
CA GLN A 37 -3.19 1.56 -10.21
C GLN A 37 -2.40 1.46 -11.50
N ILE A 38 -2.64 0.44 -12.30
CA ILE A 38 -2.14 0.41 -13.67
C ILE A 38 -2.87 1.45 -14.53
N GLU A 39 -4.08 1.79 -14.16
CA GLU A 39 -4.96 2.69 -14.90
C GLU A 39 -4.68 4.17 -14.67
N PHE A 40 -3.91 4.54 -13.63
CA PHE A 40 -3.70 5.95 -13.35
C PHE A 40 -2.42 6.18 -12.53
N ASP A 41 -1.54 7.06 -13.00
CA ASP A 41 -0.31 7.44 -12.33
C ASP A 41 -0.52 8.78 -11.59
N ASP A 42 -0.43 8.76 -10.26
CA ASP A 42 -0.63 9.93 -9.42
C ASP A 42 0.51 10.95 -9.48
N THR A 43 1.66 10.57 -10.01
CA THR A 43 2.86 11.39 -9.94
C THR A 43 2.63 12.84 -10.41
N PRO A 44 1.95 13.08 -11.55
CA PRO A 44 1.71 14.46 -11.96
C PRO A 44 0.84 15.27 -10.99
N LEU A 45 -0.06 14.62 -10.26
CA LEU A 45 -0.93 15.32 -9.32
C LEU A 45 -0.19 15.75 -8.05
N ALA A 46 0.91 15.10 -7.73
CA ALA A 46 1.64 15.33 -6.48
C ALA A 46 2.71 16.41 -6.57
N VAL A 47 3.00 16.90 -7.78
CA VAL A 47 4.14 17.81 -8.05
C VAL A 47 4.14 19.03 -7.14
N ASP A 48 2.96 19.62 -6.86
CA ASP A 48 2.85 20.86 -6.10
C ASP A 48 2.67 20.65 -4.59
N TYR A 49 2.71 19.38 -4.10
CA TYR A 49 2.33 19.08 -2.73
C TYR A 49 3.43 18.49 -1.86
N ASP A 50 4.65 18.42 -2.35
CA ASP A 50 5.78 17.86 -1.62
C ASP A 50 5.47 16.43 -1.11
N ILE A 51 4.83 15.63 -1.96
CA ILE A 51 4.49 14.23 -1.68
C ILE A 51 5.29 13.35 -2.63
N GLU A 52 5.98 12.37 -2.08
CA GLU A 52 6.68 11.37 -2.89
C GLU A 52 5.71 10.27 -3.30
N VAL A 53 5.71 9.93 -4.58
CA VAL A 53 4.84 8.88 -5.12
C VAL A 53 5.68 7.73 -5.69
N LEU A 54 5.38 6.53 -5.27
CA LEU A 54 5.80 5.32 -5.97
C LEU A 54 4.62 4.85 -6.81
N TRP A 55 4.73 4.97 -8.12
CA TRP A 55 3.76 4.32 -9.00
C TRP A 55 4.19 2.87 -9.15
N ASN A 56 3.38 1.96 -8.60
CA ASN A 56 3.67 0.53 -8.52
C ASN A 56 2.53 -0.25 -9.19
N PRO A 57 2.37 -0.09 -10.52
CA PRO A 57 1.17 -0.50 -11.23
C PRO A 57 0.98 -2.01 -11.26
N THR A 58 -0.26 -2.43 -11.02
CA THR A 58 -0.70 -3.79 -11.24
C THR A 58 -2.19 -3.80 -11.56
N ASP A 59 -2.63 -4.81 -12.29
CA ASP A 59 -4.03 -4.96 -12.64
C ASP A 59 -4.76 -5.74 -11.55
N ASP A 60 -6.04 -5.44 -11.36
CA ASP A 60 -6.89 -6.18 -10.42
C ASP A 60 -7.56 -7.34 -11.17
N ASP A 61 -6.76 -8.27 -11.62
CA ASP A 61 -7.17 -9.37 -12.50
C ASP A 61 -7.19 -10.75 -11.82
N PHE A 62 -6.98 -10.78 -10.50
CA PHE A 62 -6.97 -12.00 -9.71
C PHE A 62 -5.97 -13.05 -10.19
N THR A 63 -4.83 -12.57 -10.72
CA THR A 63 -3.71 -13.43 -11.04
C THR A 63 -2.65 -13.35 -9.95
N PHE A 64 -1.77 -14.33 -9.91
CA PHE A 64 -0.62 -14.34 -8.98
C PHE A 64 0.29 -13.16 -9.29
N LYS A 65 0.73 -12.45 -8.24
CA LYS A 65 1.58 -11.27 -8.39
C LYS A 65 3.04 -11.59 -8.08
N PRO A 66 3.98 -11.03 -8.88
CA PRO A 66 5.40 -11.32 -8.69
C PRO A 66 5.98 -10.65 -7.45
N ALA A 67 7.01 -11.28 -6.88
CA ALA A 67 7.70 -10.76 -5.69
C ALA A 67 8.22 -9.33 -5.89
N ALA A 68 8.66 -8.99 -7.11
CA ALA A 68 9.19 -7.66 -7.41
C ALA A 68 8.18 -6.54 -7.14
N LEU A 69 6.89 -6.80 -7.33
CA LEU A 69 5.83 -5.83 -7.05
C LEU A 69 5.83 -5.47 -5.55
N PHE A 70 5.88 -6.47 -4.70
CA PHE A 70 5.88 -6.29 -3.25
C PHE A 70 7.20 -5.70 -2.77
N ARG A 71 8.31 -6.13 -3.34
CA ARG A 71 9.64 -5.63 -2.96
C ARG A 71 9.75 -4.13 -3.19
N ARG A 72 9.27 -3.63 -4.33
CA ARG A 72 9.29 -2.19 -4.60
C ARG A 72 8.49 -1.42 -3.56
N GLY A 73 7.29 -1.88 -3.26
CA GLY A 73 6.42 -1.23 -2.28
C GLY A 73 6.99 -1.27 -0.87
N VAL A 74 7.50 -2.43 -0.45
CA VAL A 74 8.08 -2.60 0.89
C VAL A 74 9.33 -1.73 1.05
N GLU A 75 10.22 -1.70 0.07
CA GLU A 75 11.42 -0.87 0.14
C GLU A 75 11.07 0.61 0.24
N PHE A 76 10.10 1.06 -0.56
CA PHE A 76 9.63 2.44 -0.50
C PHE A 76 9.02 2.76 0.87
N ALA A 77 8.17 1.88 1.39
CA ALA A 77 7.53 2.05 2.69
C ALA A 77 8.55 2.10 3.83
N GLU A 78 9.52 1.20 3.83
CA GLU A 78 10.56 1.17 4.86
C GLU A 78 11.38 2.46 4.87
N ALA A 79 11.80 2.93 3.70
CA ALA A 79 12.55 4.18 3.59
C ALA A 79 11.72 5.37 4.07
N ALA A 80 10.45 5.42 3.68
CA ALA A 80 9.55 6.51 4.08
C ALA A 80 9.37 6.55 5.59
N LEU A 81 9.10 5.38 6.19
CA LEU A 81 8.76 5.29 7.61
C LEU A 81 9.96 5.40 8.55
N GLN A 82 11.19 5.36 8.03
CA GLN A 82 12.38 5.65 8.83
C GLN A 82 12.49 7.13 9.20
N LYS A 83 11.85 8.00 8.46
CA LYS A 83 11.85 9.44 8.75
C LYS A 83 10.72 9.75 9.73
N ASP A 84 11.02 10.54 10.75
CA ASP A 84 10.01 10.95 11.73
C ASP A 84 8.95 11.84 11.07
N GLY A 85 7.70 11.65 11.47
CA GLY A 85 6.60 12.51 11.05
C GLY A 85 6.03 12.19 9.66
N THR A 86 6.57 11.20 8.95
CA THR A 86 6.05 10.79 7.66
C THR A 86 4.79 9.95 7.80
N LYS A 87 3.93 10.02 6.80
CA LYS A 87 2.69 9.24 6.74
C LYS A 87 2.53 8.67 5.34
N LEU A 88 2.25 7.37 5.28
CA LEU A 88 2.15 6.60 4.06
C LEU A 88 0.70 6.29 3.72
N PHE A 89 0.32 6.53 2.47
CA PHE A 89 -0.99 6.17 1.92
C PHE A 89 -0.81 5.16 0.80
N ILE A 90 -1.41 3.98 0.95
CA ILE A 90 -1.38 2.92 -0.05
C ILE A 90 -2.77 2.83 -0.65
N HIS A 91 -2.89 3.02 -1.97
CA HIS A 91 -4.21 3.02 -2.58
C HIS A 91 -4.23 2.34 -3.95
N CYS A 92 -5.43 2.03 -4.38
CA CYS A 92 -5.76 1.61 -5.74
C CYS A 92 -7.04 2.33 -6.16
N ALA A 93 -7.82 1.81 -7.10
CA ALA A 93 -9.02 2.50 -7.55
C ALA A 93 -10.13 2.47 -6.50
N ALA A 94 -10.52 1.28 -6.04
CA ALA A 94 -11.58 1.09 -5.07
C ALA A 94 -11.09 0.90 -3.63
N GLY A 95 -9.82 0.57 -3.46
CA GLY A 95 -9.29 0.27 -2.13
C GLY A 95 -9.81 -1.04 -1.55
N VAL A 96 -10.16 -1.99 -2.42
CA VAL A 96 -10.77 -3.27 -2.02
C VAL A 96 -9.78 -4.43 -2.13
N HIS A 97 -8.97 -4.50 -3.20
CA HIS A 97 -8.09 -5.65 -3.46
C HIS A 97 -6.61 -5.31 -3.51
N ARG A 98 -6.17 -4.48 -4.47
CA ARG A 98 -4.74 -4.22 -4.70
C ARG A 98 -4.08 -3.48 -3.55
N ALA A 99 -4.75 -2.46 -3.04
CA ALA A 99 -4.20 -1.68 -1.93
C ALA A 99 -4.13 -2.49 -0.63
N PRO A 100 -5.19 -3.22 -0.22
CA PRO A 100 -5.07 -4.11 0.93
C PRO A 100 -3.99 -5.18 0.78
N MET A 101 -3.83 -5.75 -0.42
CA MET A 101 -2.77 -6.72 -0.72
C MET A 101 -1.38 -6.14 -0.45
N MET A 102 -1.10 -4.96 -1.01
CA MET A 102 0.20 -4.30 -0.82
C MET A 102 0.41 -3.91 0.65
N THR A 103 -0.64 -3.42 1.29
CA THR A 103 -0.60 -3.04 2.71
C THR A 103 -0.28 -4.23 3.60
N LEU A 104 -0.85 -5.40 3.27
CA LEU A 104 -0.55 -6.64 3.98
C LEU A 104 0.96 -6.97 3.93
N ALA A 105 1.55 -6.86 2.74
CA ALA A 105 2.99 -7.09 2.59
C ALA A 105 3.82 -6.10 3.40
N VAL A 106 3.43 -4.82 3.39
CA VAL A 106 4.13 -3.78 4.17
C VAL A 106 4.06 -4.06 5.66
N LEU A 107 2.88 -4.34 6.19
CA LEU A 107 2.72 -4.61 7.63
C LEU A 107 3.52 -5.85 8.05
N CYS A 108 3.46 -6.92 7.26
CA CYS A 108 4.23 -8.13 7.57
C CYS A 108 5.73 -7.88 7.54
N SER A 109 6.22 -7.03 6.64
CA SER A 109 7.63 -6.66 6.60
C SER A 109 8.06 -5.86 7.84
N MET A 110 7.10 -5.23 8.52
CA MET A 110 7.33 -4.48 9.76
C MET A 110 7.24 -5.36 11.01
N GLY A 111 6.98 -6.65 10.85
CA GLY A 111 6.90 -7.60 11.96
C GLY A 111 5.51 -8.07 12.35
N TRP A 112 4.47 -7.60 11.68
CA TRP A 112 3.12 -8.12 11.92
C TRP A 112 3.01 -9.55 11.40
N SER A 113 2.29 -10.41 12.12
CA SER A 113 1.90 -11.71 11.57
C SER A 113 0.87 -11.48 10.45
N LEU A 114 0.78 -12.43 9.54
CA LEU A 114 -0.18 -12.36 8.45
C LEU A 114 -1.61 -12.19 8.98
N ASN A 115 -1.99 -13.01 9.97
CA ASN A 115 -3.34 -12.98 10.54
C ASN A 115 -3.64 -11.65 11.23
N ASP A 116 -2.71 -11.14 12.04
CA ASP A 116 -2.92 -9.88 12.75
C ASP A 116 -3.01 -8.70 11.77
N ALA A 117 -2.20 -8.70 10.73
CA ALA A 117 -2.25 -7.65 9.71
C ALA A 117 -3.59 -7.69 8.95
N MET A 118 -4.06 -8.88 8.57
CA MET A 118 -5.36 -9.01 7.92
C MET A 118 -6.50 -8.56 8.82
N GLU A 119 -6.48 -8.92 10.10
CA GLU A 119 -7.48 -8.49 11.06
C GLU A 119 -7.50 -6.97 11.24
N LEU A 120 -6.34 -6.36 11.30
CA LEU A 120 -6.25 -4.90 11.40
C LEU A 120 -6.88 -4.23 10.18
N ILE A 121 -6.52 -4.69 8.99
CA ILE A 121 -7.02 -4.10 7.75
C ILE A 121 -8.53 -4.29 7.64
N GLU A 122 -9.00 -5.50 7.84
CA GLU A 122 -10.44 -5.80 7.73
C GLU A 122 -11.26 -5.10 8.80
N GLY A 123 -10.72 -4.99 10.01
CA GLY A 123 -11.40 -4.33 11.12
C GLY A 123 -11.54 -2.83 10.93
N ARG A 124 -10.54 -2.18 10.36
CA ARG A 124 -10.58 -0.74 10.10
C ARG A 124 -11.24 -0.39 8.77
N ARG A 125 -11.12 -1.28 7.80
CA ARG A 125 -11.66 -1.08 6.46
C ARG A 125 -12.48 -2.30 6.04
N PRO A 126 -13.75 -2.39 6.43
CA PRO A 126 -14.59 -3.59 6.17
C PRO A 126 -14.79 -3.92 4.70
N VAL A 127 -14.61 -2.96 3.78
CA VAL A 127 -14.71 -3.24 2.34
C VAL A 127 -13.49 -3.97 1.78
N ALA A 128 -12.39 -4.01 2.54
CA ALA A 128 -11.19 -4.72 2.09
C ALA A 128 -11.51 -6.20 1.93
N ASP A 129 -11.09 -6.76 0.80
CA ASP A 129 -11.33 -8.15 0.46
C ASP A 129 -10.01 -8.78 0.03
N PHE A 130 -9.60 -9.84 0.72
CA PHE A 130 -8.37 -10.56 0.44
C PHE A 130 -8.65 -11.79 -0.41
N ALA A 131 -8.53 -11.64 -1.74
CA ALA A 131 -8.61 -12.77 -2.64
C ALA A 131 -7.50 -13.78 -2.32
N ASP A 132 -7.81 -15.07 -2.34
CA ASP A 132 -6.85 -16.12 -1.98
C ASP A 132 -5.55 -16.01 -2.78
N VAL A 133 -5.64 -15.78 -4.10
CA VAL A 133 -4.45 -15.67 -4.95
C VAL A 133 -3.56 -14.49 -4.55
N TYR A 134 -4.14 -13.42 -4.03
CA TYR A 134 -3.39 -12.25 -3.58
C TYR A 134 -2.70 -12.52 -2.24
N VAL A 135 -3.37 -13.20 -1.33
CA VAL A 135 -2.74 -13.63 -0.08
C VAL A 135 -1.59 -14.59 -0.34
N GLU A 136 -1.80 -15.56 -1.24
CA GLU A 136 -0.76 -16.49 -1.65
C GLU A 136 0.44 -15.77 -2.26
N SER A 137 0.20 -14.72 -3.05
CA SER A 137 1.26 -13.91 -3.64
C SER A 137 2.09 -13.22 -2.55
N VAL A 138 1.43 -12.66 -1.54
CA VAL A 138 2.12 -12.04 -0.40
C VAL A 138 2.92 -13.09 0.39
N GLU A 139 2.31 -14.24 0.66
CA GLU A 139 3.00 -15.31 1.38
C GLU A 139 4.25 -15.76 0.66
N LYS A 140 4.17 -15.92 -0.66
CA LYS A 140 5.33 -16.30 -1.48
C LYS A 140 6.44 -15.26 -1.41
N PHE A 141 6.07 -13.99 -1.49
CA PHE A 141 7.03 -12.89 -1.34
C PHE A 141 7.71 -12.96 0.04
N LEU A 142 6.92 -13.13 1.10
CA LEU A 142 7.47 -13.17 2.46
C LEU A 142 8.40 -14.37 2.65
N GLU A 143 8.07 -15.53 2.09
CA GLU A 143 8.95 -16.69 2.14
C GLU A 143 10.31 -16.39 1.47
N GLU A 144 10.31 -15.73 0.33
CA GLU A 144 11.53 -15.38 -0.40
C GLU A 144 12.38 -14.37 0.37
N GLU A 145 11.74 -13.34 0.96
CA GLU A 145 12.47 -12.30 1.71
C GLU A 145 12.94 -12.80 3.07
N MET A 146 12.22 -13.75 3.67
CA MET A 146 12.52 -14.30 4.99
C MET A 146 13.30 -15.61 4.93
N ASP A 147 13.89 -15.92 3.78
CA ASP A 147 14.64 -17.15 3.59
C ASP A 147 15.68 -17.33 4.70
N PRO A 148 15.68 -18.48 5.41
CA PRO A 148 16.57 -18.68 6.55
C PRO A 148 18.06 -18.67 6.22
N ARG A 149 18.42 -18.70 4.95
CA ARG A 149 19.84 -18.58 4.55
C ARG A 149 20.35 -17.15 4.63
N GLY A 150 19.71 -16.29 5.39
CA GLY A 150 20.16 -14.95 5.66
C GLY A 150 19.58 -13.87 4.78
N ARG A 151 18.50 -14.18 4.25
CA ARG A 151 17.84 -13.22 3.39
C ARG A 151 16.59 -12.72 4.04
#